data_6f67862c899e8e233e7773967774a042
#
_entry.id   6f67862c899e8e233e7773967774a042
#
_cell.length_a   1.000
_cell.length_b   1.000
_cell.length_c   1.000
_cell.angle_alpha   90.00
_cell.angle_beta   90.00
_cell.angle_gamma   90.00
#
_symmetry.space_group_name_H-M   'P 1'
#
loop_
_entity.id
_entity.type
_entity.pdbx_description
1 polymer ?
#
loop_
_entity_poly.entity_id
_entity_poly.type
_entity_poly.pdbx_seq_one_letter_code
_entity_poly.pdbx_strand_id
1 'polypeptide(L)'
;MAQTLPQLTGDSAYLTDGGLETTLVFLDGMELPDFASFPLLGSEDGKTHLDRYFVPYLDLAERRGAGFVLDTATWRANADWGKRLGCDPITLGEVNRRAVEYAARLAAKRSTPVVLDGVIGPRGDGYVVGDTMTADQAADYHSLQARAFAAAGAQMVTAVTMTYAAEAVGIVEAATQVGLPVVVSFTTETDGRLPSGQALGDAVREVDEATGGAPAYFMVNCAHPTHFASVLETDEPWVGRVQGIRANSSTMSHAELDVAEELDRGDVAGLAGHYLSLIHI
;
A
#
# COMPACT_ATOMS: atom_id res chain seq x y z
N MET A 1 0.25 -24.92 -2.86
CA MET A 1 1.26 -24.42 -1.91
C MET A 1 1.24 -22.91 -2.03
N ALA A 2 1.07 -22.17 -0.94
CA ALA A 2 1.15 -20.72 -0.97
C ALA A 2 2.53 -20.31 -1.50
N GLN A 3 2.56 -19.35 -2.39
CA GLN A 3 3.81 -18.82 -2.95
C GLN A 3 4.55 -18.11 -1.82
N THR A 4 5.76 -18.56 -1.52
CA THR A 4 6.57 -17.93 -0.46
C THR A 4 7.14 -16.62 -1.01
N LEU A 5 6.88 -15.52 -0.33
CA LEU A 5 7.37 -14.21 -0.73
C LEU A 5 8.89 -14.09 -0.47
N PRO A 6 9.68 -13.63 -1.46
CA PRO A 6 11.14 -13.56 -1.31
C PRO A 6 11.60 -12.67 -0.15
N GLN A 7 10.86 -11.60 0.15
CA GLN A 7 11.16 -10.69 1.28
C GLN A 7 11.03 -11.34 2.65
N LEU A 8 10.41 -12.52 2.74
CA LEU A 8 10.25 -13.28 3.99
C LEU A 8 11.23 -14.46 4.12
N THR A 9 12.05 -14.73 3.11
CA THR A 9 12.86 -15.97 3.05
C THR A 9 14.37 -15.74 3.15
N GLY A 10 14.82 -14.52 3.28
CA GLY A 10 16.25 -14.18 3.31
C GLY A 10 16.58 -13.09 4.34
N ASP A 11 17.88 -12.85 4.51
CA ASP A 11 18.40 -11.80 5.40
C ASP A 11 18.46 -10.42 4.71
N SER A 12 17.96 -10.31 3.48
CA SER A 12 18.02 -9.07 2.69
C SER A 12 16.78 -8.22 2.92
N ALA A 13 16.95 -6.95 3.22
CA ALA A 13 15.86 -6.00 3.25
C ALA A 13 15.27 -5.80 1.83
N TYR A 14 13.97 -5.56 1.79
CA TYR A 14 13.28 -5.11 0.58
C TYR A 14 12.85 -3.66 0.77
N LEU A 15 13.15 -2.83 -0.21
CA LEU A 15 12.71 -1.46 -0.24
C LEU A 15 11.35 -1.37 -0.94
N THR A 16 10.60 -0.34 -0.62
CA THR A 16 9.38 0.07 -1.33
C THR A 16 9.55 1.49 -1.85
N ASP A 17 8.63 1.94 -2.68
CA ASP A 17 8.52 3.36 -3.01
C ASP A 17 7.94 4.18 -1.83
N GLY A 18 7.66 5.46 -2.07
CA GLY A 18 7.03 6.39 -1.13
C GLY A 18 5.59 6.72 -1.54
N GLY A 19 5.22 8.01 -1.44
CA GLY A 19 3.90 8.50 -1.85
C GLY A 19 3.87 8.88 -3.34
N LEU A 20 3.37 8.01 -4.20
CA LEU A 20 3.30 8.23 -5.64
C LEU A 20 2.49 9.48 -5.98
N GLU A 21 1.22 9.51 -5.59
CA GLU A 21 0.30 10.60 -5.90
C GLU A 21 0.79 11.93 -5.29
N THR A 22 1.27 11.88 -4.05
CA THR A 22 1.86 13.05 -3.38
C THR A 22 3.04 13.61 -4.16
N THR A 23 3.92 12.76 -4.66
CA THR A 23 5.06 13.19 -5.47
C THR A 23 4.61 13.84 -6.78
N LEU A 24 3.70 13.18 -7.50
CA LEU A 24 3.21 13.68 -8.78
C LEU A 24 2.49 15.03 -8.65
N VAL A 25 1.66 15.20 -7.59
CA VAL A 25 0.91 16.44 -7.38
C VAL A 25 1.80 17.55 -6.84
N PHE A 26 2.49 17.32 -5.73
CA PHE A 26 3.18 18.39 -5.00
C PHE A 26 4.60 18.68 -5.48
N LEU A 27 5.30 17.70 -6.06
CA LEU A 27 6.67 17.90 -6.54
C LEU A 27 6.74 18.07 -8.05
N ASP A 28 5.93 17.33 -8.82
CA ASP A 28 5.91 17.41 -10.28
C ASP A 28 4.84 18.40 -10.80
N GLY A 29 3.95 18.90 -9.93
CA GLY A 29 2.91 19.87 -10.27
C GLY A 29 1.83 19.30 -11.18
N MET A 30 1.59 17.99 -11.13
CA MET A 30 0.57 17.33 -11.95
C MET A 30 -0.82 17.48 -11.34
N GLU A 31 -1.81 17.67 -12.18
CA GLU A 31 -3.22 17.54 -11.79
C GLU A 31 -3.62 16.07 -11.88
N LEU A 32 -3.93 15.44 -10.73
CA LEU A 32 -4.49 14.09 -10.66
C LEU A 32 -5.96 14.20 -10.22
N PRO A 33 -6.93 13.98 -11.11
CA PRO A 33 -8.34 13.96 -10.73
C PRO A 33 -8.60 12.93 -9.62
N ASP A 34 -9.31 13.36 -8.58
CA ASP A 34 -9.59 12.55 -7.39
C ASP A 34 -8.32 11.93 -6.75
N PHE A 35 -7.16 12.55 -6.91
CA PHE A 35 -5.87 12.04 -6.40
C PHE A 35 -5.58 10.60 -6.87
N ALA A 36 -5.91 10.28 -8.13
CA ALA A 36 -5.77 8.95 -8.70
C ALA A 36 -4.69 8.89 -9.78
N SER A 37 -3.69 8.03 -9.60
CA SER A 37 -2.57 7.85 -10.54
C SER A 37 -2.87 6.86 -11.67
N PHE A 38 -3.84 5.95 -11.52
CA PHE A 38 -4.10 4.91 -12.50
C PHE A 38 -4.45 5.40 -13.93
N PRO A 39 -5.05 6.59 -14.15
CA PRO A 39 -5.27 7.09 -15.50
C PRO A 39 -3.98 7.30 -16.31
N LEU A 40 -2.84 7.52 -15.63
CA LEU A 40 -1.54 7.69 -16.28
C LEU A 40 -1.10 6.46 -17.07
N LEU A 41 -1.58 5.27 -16.70
CA LEU A 41 -1.31 4.02 -17.43
C LEU A 41 -1.91 4.00 -18.84
N GLY A 42 -2.84 4.91 -19.14
CA GLY A 42 -3.54 5.01 -20.42
C GLY A 42 -2.72 5.66 -21.54
N SER A 43 -1.62 6.35 -21.26
CA SER A 43 -0.82 7.06 -22.26
C SER A 43 0.69 6.85 -22.06
N GLU A 44 1.47 7.04 -23.11
CA GLU A 44 2.94 6.97 -23.01
C GLU A 44 3.52 8.14 -22.21
N ASP A 45 2.88 9.30 -22.28
CA ASP A 45 3.27 10.47 -21.48
C ASP A 45 3.05 10.18 -19.98
N GLY A 46 1.87 9.67 -19.61
CA GLY A 46 1.59 9.26 -18.24
C GLY A 46 2.57 8.20 -17.73
N LYS A 47 2.90 7.19 -18.54
CA LYS A 47 3.92 6.19 -18.18
C LYS A 47 5.31 6.81 -18.02
N THR A 48 5.65 7.86 -18.74
CA THR A 48 6.91 8.58 -18.57
C THR A 48 6.99 9.25 -17.19
N HIS A 49 5.88 9.80 -16.69
CA HIS A 49 5.81 10.31 -15.31
C HIS A 49 5.97 9.19 -14.28
N LEU A 50 5.30 8.07 -14.47
CA LEU A 50 5.46 6.90 -13.61
C LEU A 50 6.90 6.35 -13.65
N ASP A 51 7.56 6.29 -14.82
CA ASP A 51 8.96 5.88 -14.95
C ASP A 51 9.88 6.83 -14.15
N ARG A 52 9.66 8.15 -14.22
CA ARG A 52 10.43 9.14 -13.43
C ARG A 52 10.29 8.94 -11.93
N TYR A 53 9.13 8.48 -11.48
CA TYR A 53 8.87 8.19 -10.08
C TYR A 53 9.53 6.86 -9.65
N PHE A 54 9.25 5.74 -10.32
CA PHE A 54 9.67 4.40 -9.86
C PHE A 54 11.16 4.10 -10.12
N VAL A 55 11.72 4.56 -11.24
CA VAL A 55 13.10 4.20 -11.62
C VAL A 55 14.13 4.60 -10.57
N PRO A 56 14.10 5.80 -9.96
CA PRO A 56 15.05 6.17 -8.90
C PRO A 56 15.03 5.25 -7.68
N TYR A 57 13.86 4.73 -7.28
CA TYR A 57 13.73 3.78 -6.17
C TYR A 57 14.31 2.42 -6.53
N LEU A 58 14.03 1.92 -7.73
CA LEU A 58 14.60 0.67 -8.25
C LEU A 58 16.12 0.77 -8.37
N ASP A 59 16.64 1.89 -8.88
CA ASP A 59 18.09 2.16 -8.94
C ASP A 59 18.72 2.23 -7.54
N LEU A 60 17.99 2.75 -6.55
CA LEU A 60 18.46 2.77 -5.15
C LEU A 60 18.57 1.34 -4.61
N ALA A 61 17.56 0.50 -4.83
CA ALA A 61 17.57 -0.89 -4.39
C ALA A 61 18.77 -1.64 -5.00
N GLU A 62 19.01 -1.49 -6.29
CA GLU A 62 20.18 -2.09 -6.97
C GLU A 62 21.51 -1.63 -6.38
N ARG A 63 21.68 -0.31 -6.18
CA ARG A 63 22.89 0.24 -5.56
C ARG A 63 23.14 -0.25 -4.14
N ARG A 64 22.08 -0.61 -3.41
CA ARG A 64 22.14 -1.11 -2.03
C ARG A 64 22.19 -2.63 -1.93
N GLY A 65 22.06 -3.35 -3.05
CA GLY A 65 21.94 -4.81 -3.05
C GLY A 65 20.67 -5.30 -2.32
N ALA A 66 19.63 -4.47 -2.26
CA ALA A 66 18.36 -4.78 -1.65
C ALA A 66 17.37 -5.31 -2.70
N GLY A 67 16.37 -6.09 -2.28
CA GLY A 67 15.21 -6.38 -3.11
C GLY A 67 14.27 -5.17 -3.17
N PHE A 68 13.25 -5.24 -4.02
CA PHE A 68 12.26 -4.19 -4.15
C PHE A 68 10.84 -4.77 -4.25
N VAL A 69 9.90 -4.24 -3.50
CA VAL A 69 8.46 -4.48 -3.70
C VAL A 69 7.95 -3.33 -4.56
N LEU A 70 7.58 -3.65 -5.80
CA LEU A 70 7.15 -2.66 -6.79
C LEU A 70 5.63 -2.63 -6.84
N ASP A 71 5.10 -1.55 -6.32
CA ASP A 71 3.68 -1.27 -6.26
C ASP A 71 3.11 -0.92 -7.64
N THR A 72 1.90 -1.37 -7.89
CA THR A 72 1.11 -0.87 -9.02
C THR A 72 0.49 0.49 -8.70
N ALA A 73 0.34 1.37 -9.70
CA ALA A 73 -0.33 2.66 -9.57
C ALA A 73 -1.86 2.48 -9.55
N THR A 74 -2.39 1.75 -8.57
CA THR A 74 -3.81 1.31 -8.55
C THR A 74 -4.53 1.57 -7.22
N TRP A 75 -3.96 2.38 -6.34
CA TRP A 75 -4.53 2.66 -5.03
C TRP A 75 -6.01 3.06 -5.11
N ARG A 76 -6.40 3.93 -6.05
CA ARG A 76 -7.81 4.32 -6.31
C ARG A 76 -8.41 3.64 -7.55
N ALA A 77 -7.86 2.54 -8.05
CA ALA A 77 -8.42 1.82 -9.20
C ALA A 77 -9.51 0.81 -8.80
N ASN A 78 -10.39 1.18 -7.87
CA ASN A 78 -11.55 0.42 -7.43
C ASN A 78 -12.86 0.94 -8.07
N ALA A 79 -13.98 0.28 -7.80
CA ALA A 79 -15.24 0.51 -8.50
C ALA A 79 -15.78 1.94 -8.33
N ASP A 80 -15.75 2.50 -7.12
CA ASP A 80 -16.34 3.81 -6.83
C ASP A 80 -15.48 4.94 -7.42
N TRP A 81 -14.17 4.90 -7.23
CA TRP A 81 -13.25 5.87 -7.82
C TRP A 81 -13.17 5.74 -9.34
N GLY A 82 -13.15 4.51 -9.88
CA GLY A 82 -13.19 4.26 -11.31
C GLY A 82 -14.43 4.84 -11.96
N LYS A 83 -15.61 4.66 -11.34
CA LYS A 83 -16.86 5.23 -11.82
C LYS A 83 -16.83 6.77 -11.87
N ARG A 84 -16.26 7.43 -10.86
CA ARG A 84 -16.10 8.90 -10.84
C ARG A 84 -15.22 9.38 -11.99
N LEU A 85 -14.22 8.58 -12.37
CA LEU A 85 -13.29 8.87 -13.46
C LEU A 85 -13.76 8.29 -14.82
N GLY A 86 -15.02 7.87 -14.92
CA GLY A 86 -15.64 7.42 -16.17
C GLY A 86 -15.26 6.01 -16.61
N CYS A 87 -14.68 5.20 -15.73
CA CYS A 87 -14.37 3.79 -16.02
C CYS A 87 -15.57 2.89 -15.69
N ASP A 88 -15.98 2.09 -16.65
CA ASP A 88 -16.86 0.95 -16.38
C ASP A 88 -16.06 -0.24 -15.78
N PRO A 89 -16.73 -1.28 -15.26
CA PRO A 89 -16.03 -2.42 -14.64
C PRO A 89 -15.07 -3.16 -15.60
N ILE A 90 -15.34 -3.20 -16.90
CA ILE A 90 -14.46 -3.85 -17.88
C ILE A 90 -13.19 -3.02 -18.05
N THR A 91 -13.35 -1.72 -18.29
CA THR A 91 -12.24 -0.77 -18.40
C THR A 91 -11.40 -0.77 -17.13
N LEU A 92 -12.04 -0.80 -15.96
CA LEU A 92 -11.34 -0.82 -14.67
C LEU A 92 -10.52 -2.11 -14.47
N GLY A 93 -11.08 -3.27 -14.84
CA GLY A 93 -10.34 -4.53 -14.83
C GLY A 93 -9.12 -4.50 -15.74
N GLU A 94 -9.26 -3.90 -16.92
CA GLU A 94 -8.16 -3.74 -17.87
C GLU A 94 -7.08 -2.79 -17.36
N VAL A 95 -7.47 -1.69 -16.68
CA VAL A 95 -6.53 -0.75 -16.03
C VAL A 95 -5.69 -1.48 -14.96
N ASN A 96 -6.34 -2.24 -14.08
CA ASN A 96 -5.64 -3.00 -13.04
C ASN A 96 -4.68 -4.03 -13.65
N ARG A 97 -5.06 -4.72 -14.74
CA ARG A 97 -4.20 -5.64 -15.47
C ARG A 97 -2.98 -4.93 -16.07
N ARG A 98 -3.19 -3.80 -16.76
CA ARG A 98 -2.12 -2.98 -17.36
C ARG A 98 -1.14 -2.44 -16.34
N ALA A 99 -1.59 -2.16 -15.13
CA ALA A 99 -0.72 -1.71 -14.05
C ALA A 99 0.32 -2.78 -13.68
N VAL A 100 -0.08 -4.05 -13.58
CA VAL A 100 0.84 -5.16 -13.34
C VAL A 100 1.79 -5.37 -14.52
N GLU A 101 1.29 -5.30 -15.76
CA GLU A 101 2.13 -5.41 -16.97
C GLU A 101 3.17 -4.27 -17.05
N TYR A 102 2.77 -3.05 -16.64
CA TYR A 102 3.69 -1.93 -16.55
C TYR A 102 4.79 -2.19 -15.51
N ALA A 103 4.43 -2.63 -14.31
CA ALA A 103 5.37 -2.97 -13.26
C ALA A 103 6.32 -4.11 -13.69
N ALA A 104 5.80 -5.15 -14.35
CA ALA A 104 6.60 -6.26 -14.88
C ALA A 104 7.63 -5.80 -15.93
N ARG A 105 7.27 -4.81 -16.76
CA ARG A 105 8.19 -4.20 -17.72
C ARG A 105 9.35 -3.48 -17.05
N LEU A 106 9.10 -2.79 -15.93
CA LEU A 106 10.16 -2.13 -15.14
C LEU A 106 11.03 -3.18 -14.45
N ALA A 107 10.43 -4.18 -13.82
CA ALA A 107 11.12 -5.25 -13.11
C ALA A 107 12.06 -6.04 -14.03
N ALA A 108 11.64 -6.32 -15.26
CA ALA A 108 12.43 -7.08 -16.24
C ALA A 108 13.78 -6.44 -16.60
N LYS A 109 13.98 -5.17 -16.30
CA LYS A 109 15.22 -4.43 -16.55
C LYS A 109 16.16 -4.41 -15.35
N ARG A 110 15.82 -5.10 -14.25
CA ARG A 110 16.53 -5.04 -12.99
C ARG A 110 17.36 -6.29 -12.73
N SER A 111 18.49 -6.10 -12.06
CA SER A 111 19.39 -7.19 -11.62
C SER A 111 19.07 -7.65 -10.19
N THR A 112 18.37 -6.83 -9.39
CA THR A 112 17.94 -7.15 -8.03
C THR A 112 16.55 -7.83 -8.06
N PRO A 113 16.21 -8.67 -7.08
CA PRO A 113 14.88 -9.25 -6.98
C PRO A 113 13.80 -8.17 -6.85
N VAL A 114 12.77 -8.24 -7.69
CA VAL A 114 11.60 -7.35 -7.65
C VAL A 114 10.35 -8.19 -7.49
N VAL A 115 9.52 -7.85 -6.50
CA VAL A 115 8.21 -8.45 -6.26
C VAL A 115 7.14 -7.53 -6.85
N LEU A 116 6.30 -8.06 -7.73
CA LEU A 116 5.20 -7.30 -8.33
C LEU A 116 4.01 -7.29 -7.37
N ASP A 117 3.67 -6.11 -6.86
CA ASP A 117 2.61 -5.91 -5.87
C ASP A 117 1.39 -5.20 -6.45
N GLY A 118 0.24 -5.88 -6.38
CA GLY A 118 -1.05 -5.30 -6.72
C GLY A 118 -1.60 -4.47 -5.57
N VAL A 119 -1.55 -3.15 -5.68
CA VAL A 119 -2.02 -2.24 -4.63
C VAL A 119 -3.54 -2.07 -4.66
N ILE A 120 -4.17 -2.32 -3.53
CA ILE A 120 -5.59 -2.05 -3.27
C ILE A 120 -5.70 -1.00 -2.17
N GLY A 121 -6.28 0.15 -2.48
CA GLY A 121 -6.66 1.15 -1.49
C GLY A 121 -8.07 0.93 -0.96
N PRO A 122 -8.48 1.66 0.09
CA PRO A 122 -9.83 1.58 0.64
C PRO A 122 -10.88 2.02 -0.39
N ARG A 123 -12.11 1.52 -0.21
CA ARG A 123 -13.25 1.96 -1.02
C ARG A 123 -13.47 3.46 -0.92
N GLY A 124 -13.39 3.97 0.30
CA GLY A 124 -13.58 5.38 0.62
C GLY A 124 -12.29 6.18 0.60
N ASP A 125 -12.22 7.15 1.48
CA ASP A 125 -11.05 7.95 1.73
C ASP A 125 -10.00 7.18 2.54
N GLY A 126 -8.71 7.52 2.37
CA GLY A 126 -7.61 6.85 3.07
C GLY A 126 -7.40 7.35 4.50
N TYR A 127 -8.01 8.47 4.90
CA TYR A 127 -7.83 9.09 6.21
C TYR A 127 -9.13 9.21 7.00
N VAL A 128 -10.27 9.24 6.32
CA VAL A 128 -11.57 9.35 6.95
C VAL A 128 -12.36 8.08 6.71
N VAL A 129 -12.86 7.48 7.81
CA VAL A 129 -13.78 6.35 7.71
C VAL A 129 -15.13 6.86 7.24
N GLY A 130 -15.51 6.48 6.03
CA GLY A 130 -16.84 6.74 5.47
C GLY A 130 -17.81 5.61 5.76
N ASP A 131 -18.65 5.28 4.79
CA ASP A 131 -19.55 4.12 4.86
C ASP A 131 -18.74 2.83 4.90
N THR A 132 -18.79 2.10 6.01
CA THR A 132 -18.09 0.84 6.19
C THR A 132 -18.79 -0.31 5.46
N MET A 133 -18.00 -1.29 5.06
CA MET A 133 -18.48 -2.58 4.54
C MET A 133 -18.31 -3.68 5.59
N THR A 134 -19.16 -4.71 5.52
CA THR A 134 -18.81 -6.01 6.14
C THR A 134 -17.67 -6.66 5.38
N ALA A 135 -17.02 -7.66 5.97
CA ALA A 135 -15.95 -8.41 5.30
C ALA A 135 -16.42 -9.02 3.97
N ASP A 136 -17.60 -9.67 3.96
CA ASP A 136 -18.18 -10.24 2.73
C ASP A 136 -18.42 -9.18 1.64
N GLN A 137 -18.95 -8.01 2.02
CA GLN A 137 -19.14 -6.90 1.10
C GLN A 137 -17.83 -6.37 0.54
N ALA A 138 -16.79 -6.29 1.38
CA ALA A 138 -15.46 -5.85 0.98
C ALA A 138 -14.78 -6.89 0.07
N ALA A 139 -14.94 -8.19 0.36
CA ALA A 139 -14.45 -9.26 -0.50
C ALA A 139 -15.07 -9.20 -1.90
N ASP A 140 -16.38 -9.06 -1.99
CA ASP A 140 -17.07 -8.90 -3.27
C ASP A 140 -16.61 -7.64 -4.00
N TYR A 141 -16.52 -6.51 -3.29
CA TYR A 141 -16.13 -5.21 -3.83
C TYR A 141 -14.73 -5.21 -4.45
N HIS A 142 -13.74 -5.74 -3.72
CA HIS A 142 -12.33 -5.76 -4.16
C HIS A 142 -11.97 -6.95 -5.06
N SER A 143 -12.88 -7.92 -5.24
CA SER A 143 -12.66 -9.12 -6.04
C SER A 143 -12.26 -8.84 -7.49
N LEU A 144 -12.72 -7.73 -8.08
CA LEU A 144 -12.36 -7.34 -9.44
C LEU A 144 -10.87 -7.02 -9.55
N GLN A 145 -10.32 -6.24 -8.61
CA GLN A 145 -8.89 -5.90 -8.59
C GLN A 145 -8.05 -7.15 -8.35
N ALA A 146 -8.40 -7.95 -7.33
CA ALA A 146 -7.65 -9.19 -7.01
C ALA A 146 -7.59 -10.14 -8.21
N ARG A 147 -8.71 -10.36 -8.91
CA ARG A 147 -8.74 -11.19 -10.13
C ARG A 147 -7.90 -10.61 -11.27
N ALA A 148 -7.95 -9.28 -11.47
CA ALA A 148 -7.18 -8.63 -12.51
C ALA A 148 -5.66 -8.76 -12.23
N PHE A 149 -5.23 -8.58 -10.99
CA PHE A 149 -3.84 -8.73 -10.57
C PHE A 149 -3.35 -10.17 -10.74
N ALA A 150 -4.12 -11.16 -10.27
CA ALA A 150 -3.76 -12.57 -10.44
C ALA A 150 -3.63 -12.96 -11.92
N ALA A 151 -4.58 -12.53 -12.75
CA ALA A 151 -4.56 -12.82 -14.20
C ALA A 151 -3.38 -12.17 -14.92
N ALA A 152 -2.87 -11.04 -14.42
CA ALA A 152 -1.73 -10.33 -14.99
C ALA A 152 -0.37 -10.77 -14.44
N GLY A 153 -0.35 -11.66 -13.43
CA GLY A 153 0.88 -12.22 -12.87
C GLY A 153 1.49 -11.38 -11.74
N ALA A 154 0.67 -10.63 -10.99
CA ALA A 154 1.10 -10.08 -9.71
C ALA A 154 1.55 -11.22 -8.78
N GLN A 155 2.54 -10.95 -7.94
CA GLN A 155 3.12 -11.95 -7.04
C GLN A 155 2.55 -11.82 -5.61
N MET A 156 1.97 -10.68 -5.30
CA MET A 156 1.25 -10.42 -4.06
C MET A 156 0.24 -9.29 -4.25
N VAL A 157 -0.55 -9.06 -3.22
CA VAL A 157 -1.46 -7.91 -3.08
C VAL A 157 -1.16 -7.22 -1.76
N THR A 158 -1.11 -5.89 -1.76
CA THR A 158 -1.11 -5.11 -0.52
C THR A 158 -2.39 -4.28 -0.42
N ALA A 159 -3.14 -4.49 0.67
CA ALA A 159 -4.22 -3.61 1.10
C ALA A 159 -3.59 -2.40 1.81
N VAL A 160 -3.50 -1.25 1.13
CA VAL A 160 -2.76 -0.07 1.60
C VAL A 160 -3.71 0.98 2.18
N THR A 161 -3.31 1.60 3.28
CA THR A 161 -4.05 2.69 3.95
C THR A 161 -5.41 2.22 4.48
N MET A 162 -5.44 1.03 5.06
CA MET A 162 -6.67 0.50 5.65
C MET A 162 -7.02 1.28 6.91
N THR A 163 -8.28 1.71 6.99
CA THR A 163 -8.82 2.56 8.06
C THR A 163 -9.62 1.78 9.08
N TYR A 164 -10.05 0.56 8.77
CA TYR A 164 -10.78 -0.37 9.65
C TYR A 164 -10.56 -1.83 9.25
N ALA A 165 -10.70 -2.75 10.21
CA ALA A 165 -10.33 -4.16 10.03
C ALA A 165 -11.24 -4.93 9.05
N ALA A 166 -12.55 -4.70 9.05
CA ALA A 166 -13.47 -5.49 8.23
C ALA A 166 -13.20 -5.36 6.72
N GLU A 167 -12.78 -4.19 6.23
CA GLU A 167 -12.39 -4.04 4.83
C GLU A 167 -11.09 -4.80 4.52
N ALA A 168 -10.12 -4.73 5.43
CA ALA A 168 -8.89 -5.50 5.31
C ALA A 168 -9.17 -7.01 5.25
N VAL A 169 -10.05 -7.53 6.10
CA VAL A 169 -10.50 -8.95 6.06
C VAL A 169 -11.03 -9.30 4.68
N GLY A 170 -11.93 -8.49 4.13
CA GLY A 170 -12.51 -8.77 2.81
C GLY A 170 -11.47 -8.75 1.69
N ILE A 171 -10.49 -7.84 1.73
CA ILE A 171 -9.39 -7.83 0.75
C ILE A 171 -8.53 -9.09 0.88
N VAL A 172 -8.25 -9.53 2.12
CA VAL A 172 -7.52 -10.79 2.36
C VAL A 172 -8.26 -11.98 1.77
N GLU A 173 -9.58 -12.06 1.96
CA GLU A 173 -10.41 -13.11 1.37
C GLU A 173 -10.40 -13.07 -0.15
N ALA A 174 -10.58 -11.88 -0.76
CA ALA A 174 -10.54 -11.72 -2.21
C ALA A 174 -9.21 -12.13 -2.83
N ALA A 175 -8.07 -11.76 -2.21
CA ALA A 175 -6.74 -12.13 -2.66
C ALA A 175 -6.49 -13.64 -2.51
N THR A 176 -6.89 -14.22 -1.37
CA THR A 176 -6.74 -15.65 -1.07
C THR A 176 -7.54 -16.51 -2.05
N GLN A 177 -8.77 -16.09 -2.41
CA GLN A 177 -9.59 -16.80 -3.39
C GLN A 177 -8.94 -16.93 -4.77
N VAL A 178 -8.07 -16.00 -5.15
CA VAL A 178 -7.33 -16.05 -6.42
C VAL A 178 -5.89 -16.58 -6.26
N GLY A 179 -5.52 -17.03 -5.05
CA GLY A 179 -4.23 -17.64 -4.75
C GLY A 179 -3.07 -16.67 -4.62
N LEU A 180 -3.32 -15.36 -4.42
CA LEU A 180 -2.27 -14.37 -4.19
C LEU A 180 -1.97 -14.25 -2.68
N PRO A 181 -0.69 -14.26 -2.29
CA PRO A 181 -0.27 -13.78 -0.98
C PRO A 181 -0.75 -12.35 -0.76
N VAL A 182 -1.11 -12.01 0.47
CA VAL A 182 -1.66 -10.70 0.79
C VAL A 182 -0.96 -10.08 1.99
N VAL A 183 -0.73 -8.79 1.92
CA VAL A 183 -0.20 -7.94 2.98
C VAL A 183 -1.26 -6.90 3.35
N VAL A 184 -1.40 -6.59 4.63
CA VAL A 184 -2.30 -5.55 5.11
C VAL A 184 -1.49 -4.42 5.71
N SER A 185 -1.69 -3.21 5.20
CA SER A 185 -1.07 -2.00 5.70
C SER A 185 -2.13 -1.05 6.26
N PHE A 186 -2.11 -0.88 7.58
CA PHE A 186 -2.98 0.07 8.26
C PHE A 186 -2.37 1.46 8.27
N THR A 187 -3.22 2.50 8.25
CA THR A 187 -2.81 3.84 8.62
C THR A 187 -3.24 4.13 10.06
N THR A 188 -2.48 4.99 10.74
CA THR A 188 -2.77 5.36 12.13
C THR A 188 -2.82 6.87 12.32
N GLU A 189 -3.71 7.31 13.19
CA GLU A 189 -3.75 8.68 13.69
C GLU A 189 -2.60 8.96 14.66
N THR A 190 -2.48 10.20 15.10
CA THR A 190 -1.39 10.66 15.98
C THR A 190 -1.31 9.96 17.33
N ASP A 191 -2.38 9.27 17.73
CA ASP A 191 -2.48 8.47 18.96
C ASP A 191 -2.21 6.96 18.74
N GLY A 192 -1.82 6.56 17.52
CA GLY A 192 -1.52 5.17 17.16
C GLY A 192 -2.73 4.29 16.92
N ARG A 193 -3.95 4.87 16.92
CA ARG A 193 -5.17 4.17 16.55
C ARG A 193 -5.46 4.32 15.06
N LEU A 194 -6.21 3.37 14.50
CA LEU A 194 -6.76 3.52 13.16
C LEU A 194 -7.76 4.70 13.13
N PRO A 195 -8.04 5.28 11.95
CA PRO A 195 -9.09 6.30 11.81
C PRO A 195 -10.47 5.87 12.33
N SER A 196 -10.74 4.57 12.38
CA SER A 196 -11.94 4.01 13.01
C SER A 196 -11.94 4.11 14.55
N GLY A 197 -10.85 4.53 15.16
CA GLY A 197 -10.64 4.54 16.62
C GLY A 197 -10.21 3.17 17.19
N GLN A 198 -10.12 2.12 16.36
CA GLN A 198 -9.65 0.80 16.78
C GLN A 198 -8.15 0.84 17.09
N ALA A 199 -7.71 0.15 18.15
CA ALA A 199 -6.28 0.00 18.41
C ALA A 199 -5.59 -0.86 17.31
N LEU A 200 -4.37 -0.50 16.92
CA LEU A 200 -3.64 -1.21 15.86
C LEU A 200 -3.50 -2.70 16.15
N GLY A 201 -3.14 -3.08 17.38
CA GLY A 201 -3.02 -4.49 17.78
C GLY A 201 -4.35 -5.24 17.72
N ASP A 202 -5.48 -4.57 18.05
CA ASP A 202 -6.81 -5.19 17.93
C ASP A 202 -7.16 -5.44 16.46
N ALA A 203 -6.85 -4.48 15.57
CA ALA A 203 -7.09 -4.65 14.13
C ALA A 203 -6.26 -5.78 13.53
N VAL A 204 -4.98 -5.89 13.90
CA VAL A 204 -4.11 -7.01 13.46
C VAL A 204 -4.68 -8.34 13.93
N ARG A 205 -5.07 -8.46 15.22
CA ARG A 205 -5.67 -9.69 15.77
C ARG A 205 -6.99 -10.04 15.08
N GLU A 206 -7.87 -9.06 14.88
CA GLU A 206 -9.15 -9.27 14.20
C GLU A 206 -8.98 -9.83 12.79
N VAL A 207 -8.06 -9.26 12.00
CA VAL A 207 -7.79 -9.75 10.65
C VAL A 207 -7.18 -11.16 10.69
N ASP A 208 -6.21 -11.43 11.56
CA ASP A 208 -5.61 -12.76 11.68
C ASP A 208 -6.64 -13.82 12.16
N GLU A 209 -7.48 -13.48 13.13
CA GLU A 209 -8.52 -14.38 13.63
C GLU A 209 -9.58 -14.67 12.57
N ALA A 210 -10.06 -13.65 11.88
CA ALA A 210 -11.11 -13.80 10.87
C ALA A 210 -10.63 -14.58 9.64
N THR A 211 -9.32 -14.49 9.31
CA THR A 211 -8.77 -15.10 8.09
C THR A 211 -7.89 -16.32 8.35
N GLY A 212 -7.78 -16.76 9.62
CA GLY A 212 -6.92 -17.89 10.00
C GLY A 212 -5.43 -17.59 9.81
N GLY A 213 -5.00 -16.33 9.96
CA GLY A 213 -3.62 -15.90 9.80
C GLY A 213 -3.15 -15.85 8.33
N ALA A 214 -4.07 -15.65 7.41
CA ALA A 214 -3.78 -15.63 5.97
C ALA A 214 -2.85 -14.49 5.51
N PRO A 215 -2.87 -13.25 6.09
CA PRO A 215 -1.90 -12.23 5.72
C PRO A 215 -0.47 -12.73 5.90
N ALA A 216 0.38 -12.48 4.90
CA ALA A 216 1.80 -12.82 4.98
C ALA A 216 2.48 -12.02 6.10
N TYR A 217 2.15 -10.75 6.20
CA TYR A 217 2.55 -9.83 7.29
C TYR A 217 1.66 -8.58 7.27
N PHE A 218 1.85 -7.72 8.27
CA PHE A 218 1.21 -6.42 8.35
C PHE A 218 2.24 -5.29 8.20
N MET A 219 1.74 -4.10 7.87
CA MET A 219 2.52 -2.87 7.73
C MET A 219 1.80 -1.70 8.39
N VAL A 220 2.53 -0.61 8.60
CA VAL A 220 1.96 0.71 8.87
C VAL A 220 2.41 1.67 7.76
N ASN A 221 1.47 2.42 7.20
CA ASN A 221 1.77 3.43 6.18
C ASN A 221 1.06 4.75 6.44
N CYS A 222 1.53 5.82 5.79
CA CYS A 222 0.96 7.17 5.85
C CYS A 222 0.83 7.75 7.26
N ALA A 223 1.68 7.32 8.19
CA ALA A 223 1.79 7.86 9.55
C ALA A 223 3.26 8.13 9.88
N HIS A 224 3.54 9.17 10.66
CA HIS A 224 4.90 9.40 11.15
C HIS A 224 5.25 8.36 12.24
N PRO A 225 6.51 7.88 12.33
CA PRO A 225 6.89 6.87 13.34
C PRO A 225 6.52 7.25 14.79
N THR A 226 6.56 8.53 15.15
CA THR A 226 6.19 8.99 16.48
C THR A 226 4.71 8.77 16.81
N HIS A 227 3.85 8.54 15.82
CA HIS A 227 2.43 8.27 16.04
C HIS A 227 2.19 6.83 16.50
N PHE A 228 3.01 5.87 16.09
CA PHE A 228 2.77 4.44 16.34
C PHE A 228 3.92 3.69 17.02
N ALA A 229 5.12 4.27 17.14
CA ALA A 229 6.26 3.56 17.73
C ALA A 229 5.95 3.05 19.15
N SER A 230 5.35 3.89 20.02
CA SER A 230 5.00 3.49 21.38
C SER A 230 3.97 2.36 21.46
N VAL A 231 3.14 2.19 20.42
CA VAL A 231 2.15 1.10 20.35
C VAL A 231 2.83 -0.23 20.06
N LEU A 232 3.99 -0.21 19.36
CA LEU A 232 4.80 -1.38 19.08
C LEU A 232 5.71 -1.79 20.24
N GLU A 233 5.88 -0.94 21.26
CA GLU A 233 6.68 -1.22 22.47
C GLU A 233 5.92 -2.13 23.46
N THR A 234 5.61 -3.36 23.02
CA THR A 234 4.92 -4.37 23.82
C THR A 234 5.42 -5.76 23.46
N ASP A 235 5.37 -6.70 24.40
CA ASP A 235 5.71 -8.11 24.19
C ASP A 235 4.55 -8.93 23.57
N GLU A 236 3.49 -8.29 23.09
CA GLU A 236 2.37 -9.00 22.50
C GLU A 236 2.72 -9.63 21.14
N PRO A 237 2.28 -10.86 20.86
CA PRO A 237 2.67 -11.59 19.64
C PRO A 237 2.32 -10.91 18.32
N TRP A 238 1.30 -10.03 18.32
CA TRP A 238 0.88 -9.34 17.11
C TRP A 238 1.95 -8.35 16.59
N VAL A 239 2.85 -7.85 17.46
CA VAL A 239 3.95 -6.96 17.03
C VAL A 239 4.86 -7.66 16.03
N GLY A 240 5.18 -8.93 16.26
CA GLY A 240 5.96 -9.73 15.32
C GLY A 240 5.30 -9.97 13.95
N ARG A 241 4.01 -9.64 13.83
CA ARG A 241 3.29 -9.67 12.55
C ARG A 241 3.52 -8.41 11.71
N VAL A 242 3.95 -7.29 12.32
CA VAL A 242 4.26 -6.03 11.63
C VAL A 242 5.69 -6.09 11.12
N GLN A 243 5.87 -6.27 9.81
CA GLN A 243 7.19 -6.48 9.19
C GLN A 243 7.50 -5.45 8.11
N GLY A 244 6.68 -4.40 8.00
CA GLY A 244 6.91 -3.34 7.03
C GLY A 244 6.41 -1.98 7.50
N ILE A 245 7.08 -0.94 7.04
CA ILE A 245 6.73 0.45 7.34
C ILE A 245 6.92 1.28 6.08
N ARG A 246 5.92 2.12 5.79
CA ARG A 246 5.99 3.17 4.78
C ARG A 246 5.52 4.48 5.42
N ALA A 247 6.40 5.09 6.22
CA ALA A 247 6.07 6.22 7.07
C ALA A 247 6.03 7.55 6.31
N ASN A 248 5.20 8.48 6.82
CA ASN A 248 5.28 9.88 6.45
C ASN A 248 6.47 10.56 7.13
N SER A 249 7.05 11.55 6.46
CA SER A 249 8.06 12.42 7.07
C SER A 249 7.45 13.58 7.87
N SER A 250 6.21 13.95 7.58
CA SER A 250 5.44 14.95 8.33
C SER A 250 4.88 14.34 9.63
N THR A 251 4.93 15.10 10.71
CA THR A 251 4.31 14.77 12.01
C THR A 251 2.88 15.28 12.13
N MET A 252 2.35 15.93 11.09
CA MET A 252 0.98 16.44 11.06
C MET A 252 -0.04 15.28 11.11
N SER A 253 -1.19 15.56 11.69
CA SER A 253 -2.35 14.67 11.65
C SER A 253 -2.91 14.55 10.22
N HIS A 254 -3.69 13.50 9.95
CA HIS A 254 -4.36 13.34 8.65
C HIS A 254 -5.25 14.54 8.32
N ALA A 255 -5.98 15.06 9.30
CA ALA A 255 -6.84 16.25 9.11
C ALA A 255 -6.06 17.50 8.73
N GLU A 256 -4.84 17.69 9.25
CA GLU A 256 -3.97 18.81 8.88
C GLU A 256 -3.38 18.61 7.49
N LEU A 257 -3.01 17.38 7.14
CA LEU A 257 -2.49 17.04 5.81
C LEU A 257 -3.54 17.23 4.71
N ASP A 258 -4.80 16.89 4.97
CA ASP A 258 -5.89 16.99 3.98
C ASP A 258 -6.19 18.44 3.56
N VAL A 259 -5.93 19.41 4.43
CA VAL A 259 -6.14 20.83 4.14
C VAL A 259 -4.86 21.58 3.79
N ALA A 260 -3.72 20.88 3.74
CA ALA A 260 -2.43 21.49 3.44
C ALA A 260 -2.34 21.85 1.95
N GLU A 261 -2.04 23.12 1.65
CA GLU A 261 -1.81 23.59 0.28
C GLU A 261 -0.38 23.32 -0.21
N GLU A 262 0.55 23.09 0.71
CA GLU A 262 1.96 22.81 0.43
C GLU A 262 2.40 21.50 1.08
N LEU A 263 3.38 20.83 0.46
CA LEU A 263 3.97 19.61 1.00
C LEU A 263 4.82 19.92 2.23
N ASP A 264 4.41 19.40 3.40
CA ASP A 264 5.30 19.35 4.57
C ASP A 264 6.32 18.20 4.37
N ARG A 265 7.58 18.57 4.18
CA ARG A 265 8.67 17.61 3.98
C ARG A 265 9.19 17.00 5.28
N GLY A 266 8.76 17.52 6.41
CA GLY A 266 9.22 17.08 7.72
C GLY A 266 10.73 17.14 7.91
N ASP A 267 11.22 16.41 8.92
CA ASP A 267 12.66 16.21 9.16
C ASP A 267 13.11 14.86 8.61
N VAL A 268 13.66 14.86 7.39
CA VAL A 268 14.14 13.63 6.71
C VAL A 268 15.27 12.93 7.50
N ALA A 269 16.14 13.68 8.18
CA ALA A 269 17.22 13.09 8.97
C ALA A 269 16.68 12.45 10.25
N GLY A 270 15.74 13.12 10.93
CA GLY A 270 15.02 12.57 12.06
C GLY A 270 14.22 11.32 11.69
N LEU A 271 13.52 11.34 10.56
CA LEU A 271 12.78 10.18 10.05
C LEU A 271 13.68 8.96 9.86
N ALA A 272 14.89 9.14 9.29
CA ALA A 272 15.85 8.05 9.14
C ALA A 272 16.27 7.47 10.50
N GLY A 273 16.44 8.33 11.53
CA GLY A 273 16.69 7.89 12.91
C GLY A 273 15.55 7.07 13.48
N HIS A 274 14.31 7.48 13.26
CA HIS A 274 13.12 6.72 13.68
C HIS A 274 13.02 5.36 12.99
N TYR A 275 13.28 5.27 11.69
CA TYR A 275 13.34 3.97 11.00
C TYR A 275 14.37 3.03 11.63
N LEU A 276 15.57 3.54 11.94
CA LEU A 276 16.61 2.73 12.58
C LEU A 276 16.19 2.24 13.97
N SER A 277 15.46 3.04 14.75
CA SER A 277 14.96 2.61 16.06
C SER A 277 13.90 1.52 15.97
N LEU A 278 13.09 1.52 14.91
CA LEU A 278 12.02 0.54 14.69
C LEU A 278 12.52 -0.82 14.18
N ILE A 279 13.70 -0.89 13.57
CA ILE A 279 14.31 -2.15 13.09
C ILE A 279 14.58 -3.14 14.26
N HIS A 280 14.62 -2.66 15.48
CA HIS A 280 14.96 -3.45 16.66
C HIS A 280 13.75 -3.83 17.54
N ILE A 281 12.52 -3.53 17.11
CA ILE A 281 11.29 -3.87 17.82
C ILE A 281 10.78 -5.27 17.47
#